data_61a7f80aad28d1992cff40aeb44b7a7c
#
_entry.id   61a7f80aad28d1992cff40aeb44b7a7c
#
_cell.length_a   1.000
_cell.length_b   1.000
_cell.length_c   1.000
_cell.angle_alpha   90.00
_cell.angle_beta   90.00
_cell.angle_gamma   90.00
#
_symmetry.space_group_name_H-M   'P 1'
#
loop_
_entity.id
_entity.type
_entity.pdbx_description
1 polymer ?
#
loop_
_entity_poly.entity_id
_entity_poly.type
_entity_poly.pdbx_seq_one_letter_code
_entity_poly.pdbx_strand_id
1 'polypeptide(L)'
;MTKAQVGMKVRAYTGSCIGILIQSTEWQGEITKINKKSVRVRLTESTSKFGSKVTGHRENLGTEKTFRFVKTLSNGKDWYKSEGGIYGGIEIG
;
A
#
# COMPACT_ATOMS: atom_id res chain seq x y z
N MET A 1 1.04 -20.91 3.32
CA MET A 1 2.41 -20.38 3.17
C MET A 1 2.36 -18.91 2.79
N THR A 2 3.08 -18.07 3.49
CA THR A 2 3.08 -16.62 3.26
C THR A 2 3.91 -16.29 2.01
N LYS A 3 3.34 -15.52 1.10
CA LYS A 3 4.04 -15.04 -0.11
C LYS A 3 4.91 -13.82 0.18
N ALA A 4 4.65 -13.14 1.31
CA ALA A 4 5.41 -11.97 1.72
C ALA A 4 6.83 -12.35 2.14
N GLN A 5 7.79 -11.52 1.79
CA GLN A 5 9.19 -11.68 2.16
C GLN A 5 9.77 -10.34 2.60
N VAL A 6 10.65 -10.37 3.61
CA VAL A 6 11.39 -9.17 4.03
C VAL A 6 12.24 -8.69 2.86
N GLY A 7 12.23 -7.40 2.60
CA GLY A 7 12.90 -6.79 1.45
C GLY A 7 12.05 -6.69 0.19
N MET A 8 10.87 -7.32 0.18
CA MET A 8 9.97 -7.23 -0.97
C MET A 8 9.41 -5.81 -1.11
N LYS A 9 9.44 -5.29 -2.33
CA LYS A 9 8.85 -3.98 -2.64
C LYS A 9 7.36 -4.13 -2.87
N VAL A 10 6.59 -3.23 -2.27
CA VAL A 10 5.13 -3.24 -2.35
C VAL A 10 4.60 -1.85 -2.64
N ARG A 11 3.35 -1.79 -3.11
CA ARG A 11 2.64 -0.54 -3.36
C ARG A 11 1.34 -0.52 -2.58
N ALA A 12 1.10 0.58 -1.88
CA ALA A 12 -0.18 0.84 -1.25
C ALA A 12 -0.91 1.94 -2.03
N TYR A 13 -2.22 1.83 -2.11
CA TYR A 13 -3.01 2.74 -2.94
C TYR A 13 -4.30 3.11 -2.22
N THR A 14 -4.62 4.40 -2.23
CA THR A 14 -5.93 4.88 -1.85
C THR A 14 -6.48 5.76 -2.96
N GLY A 15 -7.81 5.77 -3.11
CA GLY A 15 -8.44 6.62 -4.08
C GLY A 15 -9.85 6.98 -3.66
N SER A 16 -10.30 8.17 -4.06
CA SER A 16 -11.66 8.61 -3.89
C SER A 16 -12.11 9.35 -5.14
N CYS A 17 -13.41 9.29 -5.43
CA CYS A 17 -13.99 9.98 -6.56
C CYS A 17 -14.60 11.30 -6.10
N ILE A 18 -14.29 12.37 -6.83
CA ILE A 18 -14.91 13.68 -6.65
C ILE A 18 -15.57 14.01 -8.00
N GLY A 19 -16.87 13.77 -8.11
CA GLY A 19 -17.56 13.84 -9.39
C GLY A 19 -17.03 12.80 -10.36
N ILE A 20 -16.53 13.22 -11.54
CA ILE A 20 -15.93 12.35 -12.54
C ILE A 20 -14.40 12.23 -12.37
N LEU A 21 -13.83 12.97 -11.44
CA LEU A 21 -12.38 12.98 -11.20
C LEU A 21 -12.02 12.05 -10.04
N ILE A 22 -10.88 11.38 -10.16
CA ILE A 22 -10.35 10.49 -9.13
C ILE A 22 -9.17 11.18 -8.48
N GLN A 23 -9.27 11.34 -7.16
CA GLN A 23 -8.14 11.74 -6.34
C GLN A 23 -7.51 10.46 -5.77
N SER A 24 -6.22 10.28 -5.99
CA SER A 24 -5.53 9.07 -5.56
C SER A 24 -4.16 9.38 -5.00
N THR A 25 -3.70 8.53 -4.09
CA THR A 25 -2.33 8.55 -3.59
C THR A 25 -1.79 7.14 -3.63
N GLU A 26 -0.61 6.98 -4.19
CA GLU A 26 0.12 5.73 -4.23
C GLU A 26 1.37 5.87 -3.37
N TRP A 27 1.57 4.91 -2.47
CA TRP A 27 2.79 4.81 -1.68
C TRP A 27 3.59 3.61 -2.15
N GLN A 28 4.91 3.80 -2.23
CA GLN A 28 5.85 2.72 -2.47
C GLN A 28 6.59 2.43 -1.19
N GLY A 29 6.87 1.17 -0.94
CA GLY A 29 7.54 0.78 0.27
C GLY A 29 8.19 -0.59 0.17
N GLU A 30 8.79 -1.00 1.28
CA GLU A 30 9.49 -2.26 1.40
C GLU A 30 9.05 -2.95 2.68
N ILE A 31 8.83 -4.26 2.61
CA ILE A 31 8.49 -5.05 3.78
C ILE A 31 9.72 -5.17 4.68
N THR A 32 9.57 -4.73 5.94
CA THR A 32 10.65 -4.76 6.93
C THR A 32 10.48 -5.87 7.95
N LYS A 33 9.24 -6.33 8.17
CA LYS A 33 8.95 -7.40 9.13
C LYS A 33 7.71 -8.16 8.71
N ILE A 34 7.71 -9.46 8.92
CA ILE A 34 6.57 -10.33 8.67
C ILE A 34 6.13 -10.93 9.98
N ASN A 35 4.85 -10.77 10.32
CA ASN A 35 4.19 -11.39 11.44
C ASN A 35 3.20 -12.45 10.93
N LYS A 36 2.58 -13.19 11.82
CA LYS A 36 1.69 -14.29 11.46
C LYS A 36 0.53 -13.88 10.53
N LYS A 37 -0.08 -12.72 10.77
CA LYS A 37 -1.22 -12.22 10.01
C LYS A 37 -1.05 -10.77 9.57
N SER A 38 0.17 -10.27 9.57
CA SER A 38 0.44 -8.89 9.19
C SER A 38 1.85 -8.74 8.66
N VAL A 39 2.07 -7.65 7.95
CA VAL A 39 3.39 -7.26 7.49
C VAL A 39 3.65 -5.82 7.87
N ARG A 40 4.88 -5.50 8.19
CA ARG A 40 5.29 -4.13 8.44
C ARG A 40 6.00 -3.61 7.20
N VAL A 41 5.59 -2.44 6.75
CA VAL A 41 6.10 -1.83 5.52
C VAL A 41 6.69 -0.47 5.85
N ARG A 42 7.92 -0.24 5.40
CA ARG A 42 8.51 1.08 5.43
C ARG A 42 8.15 1.78 4.14
N LEU A 43 7.34 2.84 4.24
CA LEU A 43 6.95 3.65 3.10
C LEU A 43 8.10 4.59 2.75
N THR A 44 8.53 4.58 1.50
CA THR A 44 9.67 5.37 1.03
C THR A 44 9.25 6.53 0.16
N GLU A 45 8.21 6.35 -0.65
CA GLU A 45 7.75 7.37 -1.58
C GLU A 45 6.23 7.44 -1.60
N SER A 46 5.70 8.61 -1.92
CA SER A 46 4.28 8.79 -2.20
C SER A 46 4.09 9.69 -3.41
N THR A 47 3.08 9.38 -4.22
CA THR A 47 2.69 10.20 -5.36
C THR A 47 1.19 10.41 -5.30
N SER A 48 0.77 11.67 -5.28
CA SER A 48 -0.64 12.06 -5.28
C SER A 48 -1.05 12.55 -6.66
N LYS A 49 -2.25 12.14 -7.08
CA LYS A 49 -2.80 12.53 -8.39
C LYS A 49 -4.24 13.01 -8.24
N PHE A 50 -4.62 13.94 -9.09
CA PHE A 50 -6.00 14.36 -9.28
C PHE A 50 -6.35 14.20 -10.76
N GLY A 51 -7.17 13.21 -11.06
CA GLY A 51 -7.36 12.75 -12.43
C GLY A 51 -6.05 12.16 -12.97
N SER A 52 -5.58 12.66 -14.10
CA SER A 52 -4.29 12.26 -14.69
C SER A 52 -3.13 13.16 -14.27
N LYS A 53 -3.41 14.21 -13.48
CA LYS A 53 -2.40 15.20 -13.10
C LYS A 53 -1.75 14.84 -11.77
N VAL A 54 -0.42 14.81 -11.72
CA VAL A 54 0.33 14.65 -10.48
C VAL A 54 0.25 15.96 -9.69
N THR A 55 -0.27 15.87 -8.46
CA THR A 55 -0.42 17.03 -7.57
C THR A 55 0.64 17.09 -6.48
N GLY A 56 1.32 16.00 -6.23
CA GLY A 56 2.39 15.97 -5.22
C GLY A 56 3.21 14.70 -5.31
N HIS A 57 4.46 14.81 -4.92
CA HIS A 57 5.38 13.67 -4.83
C HIS A 57 6.30 13.90 -3.64
N ARG A 58 6.49 12.84 -2.84
CA ARG A 58 7.40 12.86 -1.69
C ARG A 58 8.33 11.66 -1.74
N GLU A 59 9.57 11.90 -1.40
CA GLU A 59 10.61 10.87 -1.32
C GLU A 59 11.15 10.79 0.11
N ASN A 60 11.85 9.70 0.42
CA ASN A 60 12.53 9.52 1.70
C ASN A 60 11.62 9.64 2.92
N LEU A 61 10.41 9.08 2.82
CA LEU A 61 9.42 9.18 3.90
C LEU A 61 9.87 8.45 5.17
N GLY A 62 10.40 7.24 5.05
CA GLY A 62 10.89 6.48 6.20
C GLY A 62 9.83 6.07 7.21
N THR A 63 8.56 6.22 6.90
CA THR A 63 7.46 5.88 7.80
C THR A 63 7.15 4.40 7.74
N GLU A 64 7.10 3.73 8.90
CA GLU A 64 6.70 2.33 8.98
C GLU A 64 5.24 2.21 9.38
N LYS A 65 4.50 1.35 8.67
CA LYS A 65 3.09 1.07 8.94
C LYS A 65 2.83 -0.42 8.87
N THR A 66 1.85 -0.88 9.67
CA THR A 66 1.44 -2.28 9.69
C THR A 66 0.23 -2.47 8.77
N PHE A 67 0.33 -3.48 7.91
CA PHE A 67 -0.77 -3.91 7.05
C PHE A 67 -1.20 -5.30 7.48
N ARG A 68 -2.49 -5.48 7.76
CA ARG A 68 -3.04 -6.74 8.24
C ARG A 68 -3.63 -7.54 7.09
N PHE A 69 -3.43 -8.85 7.12
CA PHE A 69 -4.03 -9.77 6.17
C PHE A 69 -5.56 -9.72 6.28
N VAL A 70 -6.22 -9.60 5.14
CA VAL A 70 -7.67 -9.59 5.03
C VAL A 70 -8.17 -10.88 4.39
N LYS A 71 -7.73 -11.16 3.18
CA LYS A 71 -8.17 -12.33 2.42
C LYS A 71 -7.25 -12.61 1.24
N THR A 72 -7.40 -13.81 0.67
CA THR A 72 -6.80 -14.13 -0.61
C THR A 72 -7.79 -13.77 -1.72
N LEU A 73 -7.35 -12.99 -2.69
CA LEU A 73 -8.17 -12.54 -3.80
C LEU A 73 -8.40 -13.65 -4.83
N SER A 74 -9.39 -13.46 -5.71
CA SER A 74 -9.71 -14.42 -6.78
C SER A 74 -8.53 -14.66 -7.74
N ASN A 75 -7.61 -13.71 -7.87
CA ASN A 75 -6.40 -13.83 -8.69
C ASN A 75 -5.25 -14.57 -7.97
N GLY A 76 -5.49 -15.07 -6.75
CA GLY A 76 -4.48 -15.78 -5.96
C GLY A 76 -3.54 -14.90 -5.15
N LYS A 77 -3.66 -13.58 -5.24
CA LYS A 77 -2.86 -12.66 -4.44
C LYS A 77 -3.46 -12.45 -3.06
N ASP A 78 -2.61 -12.24 -2.07
CA ASP A 78 -3.05 -11.94 -0.70
C ASP A 78 -3.26 -10.43 -0.54
N TRP A 79 -4.42 -10.08 0.00
CA TRP A 79 -4.81 -8.70 0.26
C TRP A 79 -4.54 -8.33 1.71
N TYR A 80 -3.78 -7.28 1.91
CA TYR A 80 -3.48 -6.70 3.23
C TYR A 80 -3.98 -5.27 3.24
N LYS A 81 -4.53 -4.84 4.37
CA LYS A 81 -5.06 -3.49 4.54
C LYS A 81 -4.34 -2.78 5.67
N SER A 82 -4.04 -1.51 5.47
CA SER A 82 -3.43 -0.69 6.52
C SER A 82 -4.39 -0.51 7.69
N GLU A 83 -3.86 -0.41 8.89
CA GLU A 83 -4.64 -0.14 10.09
C GLU A 83 -5.33 1.22 9.94
N GLY A 84 -6.64 1.26 10.16
CA GLY A 84 -7.46 2.43 9.94
C GLY A 84 -7.73 2.76 8.47
N GLY A 85 -7.17 2.03 7.52
CA GLY A 85 -7.39 2.22 6.09
C GLY A 85 -6.77 3.48 5.50
N ILE A 86 -5.93 4.19 6.23
CA ILE A 86 -5.35 5.48 5.81
C ILE A 86 -4.46 5.33 4.57
N TYR A 87 -3.69 4.26 4.51
CA TYR A 87 -2.77 3.99 3.40
C TYR A 87 -3.34 3.00 2.38
N GLY A 88 -4.65 2.69 2.49
CA GLY A 88 -5.28 1.71 1.61
C GLY A 88 -4.76 0.31 1.87
N GLY A 89 -4.45 -0.42 0.82
CA GLY A 89 -4.02 -1.80 0.94
C GLY A 89 -2.92 -2.17 -0.03
N ILE A 90 -2.36 -3.35 0.19
CA ILE A 90 -1.32 -3.93 -0.68
C ILE A 90 -1.75 -5.33 -1.09
N GLU A 91 -1.31 -5.73 -2.28
CA GLU A 91 -1.49 -7.08 -2.80
C GLU A 91 -0.12 -7.75 -2.89
N ILE A 92 -0.01 -8.98 -2.38
CA ILE A 92 1.22 -9.74 -2.37
C ILE A 92 0.99 -11.10 -3.02
N GLY A 93 1.85 -11.42 -3.94
CA GLY A 93 1.83 -12.71 -4.60
C GLY A 93 2.23 -12.61 -6.05
#